data_01f107d45c6088feffb80104b9b33e35
#
_entry.id   01f107d45c6088feffb80104b9b33e35
#
_cell.length_a   1.000
_cell.length_b   1.000
_cell.length_c   1.000
_cell.angle_alpha   90.00
_cell.angle_beta   90.00
_cell.angle_gamma   90.00
#
_symmetry.space_group_name_H-M   'P 1'
#
loop_
_entity.id
_entity.type
_entity.pdbx_description
1 polymer ?
#
loop_
_entity_poly.entity_id
_entity_poly.type
_entity_poly.pdbx_seq_one_letter_code
_entity_poly.pdbx_strand_id
1 'polypeptide(L)'
;MMDRMEQTVIYLEPGGASLATNQGYLAMCKHIRREVFVRGQGVSEAIDFDGKDPDCGHLLLLIGDEAVGTVRIRVTEKGTKLERIAVLSTYRGLHYGELLVRCALSIAHGPVYIHAQIQSEGFYQKLGFVAEDQSIFYEANIPHRTMIWPHEEGVAPCPITIPS
;
A
#
# COMPACT_ATOMS: atom_id res chain seq x y z
N MET A 1 24.49 -15.76 -16.62
CA MET A 1 23.07 -15.90 -16.26
C MET A 1 22.80 -15.06 -15.01
N MET A 2 21.86 -14.14 -15.11
CA MET A 2 21.50 -13.33 -13.93
C MET A 2 20.54 -14.11 -13.06
N ASP A 3 20.88 -14.31 -11.81
CA ASP A 3 19.97 -14.90 -10.85
C ASP A 3 18.81 -13.92 -10.63
N ARG A 4 17.60 -14.44 -10.75
CA ARG A 4 16.43 -13.64 -10.37
C ARG A 4 16.43 -13.50 -8.87
N MET A 5 16.42 -12.25 -8.38
CA MET A 5 16.22 -12.02 -6.97
C MET A 5 14.85 -12.51 -6.57
N GLU A 6 14.79 -13.18 -5.44
CA GLU A 6 13.55 -13.70 -4.88
C GLU A 6 12.61 -12.55 -4.53
N GLN A 7 11.36 -12.68 -4.95
CA GLN A 7 10.29 -11.73 -4.64
C GLN A 7 9.46 -12.30 -3.49
N THR A 8 9.38 -11.55 -2.39
CA THR A 8 8.65 -11.96 -1.20
C THR A 8 7.66 -10.89 -0.80
N VAL A 9 6.39 -11.27 -0.61
CA VAL A 9 5.36 -10.38 -0.08
C VAL A 9 5.02 -10.83 1.34
N ILE A 10 5.18 -9.91 2.29
CA ILE A 10 4.92 -10.14 3.72
C ILE A 10 3.71 -9.34 4.13
N TYR A 11 2.77 -9.98 4.84
CA TYR A 11 1.62 -9.32 5.43
C TYR A 11 1.75 -9.28 6.95
N LEU A 12 1.74 -8.08 7.50
CA LEU A 12 1.64 -7.84 8.94
C LEU A 12 0.17 -7.61 9.27
N GLU A 13 -0.44 -8.53 10.00
CA GLU A 13 -1.86 -8.41 10.39
C GLU A 13 -2.07 -7.24 11.37
N PRO A 14 -3.29 -6.65 11.40
CA PRO A 14 -3.61 -5.63 12.41
C PRO A 14 -3.29 -6.11 13.82
N GLY A 15 -2.60 -5.29 14.61
CA GLY A 15 -2.09 -5.67 15.92
C GLY A 15 -0.79 -6.46 15.87
N GLY A 16 -0.50 -7.16 14.77
CA GLY A 16 0.73 -7.92 14.59
C GLY A 16 1.96 -7.04 14.46
N ALA A 17 1.79 -5.83 13.95
CA ALA A 17 2.89 -4.88 13.78
C ALA A 17 3.52 -4.44 15.11
N SER A 18 2.80 -4.58 16.24
CA SER A 18 3.33 -4.28 17.56
C SER A 18 4.14 -5.42 18.16
N LEU A 19 4.10 -6.63 17.57
CA LEU A 19 4.91 -7.76 18.03
C LEU A 19 6.39 -7.49 17.77
N ALA A 20 7.23 -7.83 18.73
CA ALA A 20 8.68 -7.61 18.63
C ALA A 20 9.28 -8.24 17.36
N THR A 21 8.81 -9.43 16.97
CA THR A 21 9.26 -10.13 15.76
C THR A 21 8.94 -9.40 14.46
N ASN A 22 7.90 -8.53 14.46
CA ASN A 22 7.44 -7.82 13.26
C ASN A 22 7.90 -6.36 13.22
N GLN A 23 8.54 -5.85 14.28
CA GLN A 23 8.97 -4.45 14.34
C GLN A 23 9.97 -4.10 13.25
N GLY A 24 10.86 -5.03 12.90
CA GLY A 24 11.81 -4.84 11.81
C GLY A 24 11.12 -4.64 10.47
N TYR A 25 10.09 -5.44 10.17
CA TYR A 25 9.32 -5.32 8.95
C TYR A 25 8.53 -4.01 8.91
N LEU A 26 7.92 -3.62 10.02
CA LEU A 26 7.21 -2.35 10.09
C LEU A 26 8.16 -1.17 9.90
N ALA A 27 9.36 -1.23 10.44
CA ALA A 27 10.38 -0.20 10.23
C ALA A 27 10.75 -0.08 8.74
N MET A 28 10.81 -1.20 8.01
CA MET A 28 11.03 -1.19 6.56
C MET A 28 9.88 -0.50 5.81
N CYS A 29 8.64 -0.79 6.18
CA CYS A 29 7.46 -0.12 5.61
C CYS A 29 7.54 1.40 5.84
N LYS A 30 7.86 1.81 7.06
CA LYS A 30 7.99 3.23 7.42
C LYS A 30 9.12 3.91 6.65
N HIS A 31 10.23 3.22 6.44
CA HIS A 31 11.36 3.75 5.66
C HIS A 31 10.93 4.03 4.22
N ILE A 32 10.23 3.09 3.58
CA ILE A 32 9.72 3.28 2.21
C ILE A 32 8.78 4.48 2.16
N ARG A 33 7.87 4.60 3.10
CA ARG A 33 6.92 5.72 3.17
C ARG A 33 7.63 7.06 3.34
N ARG A 34 8.65 7.11 4.19
CA ARG A 34 9.45 8.32 4.38
C ARG A 34 10.15 8.73 3.08
N GLU A 35 10.76 7.78 2.38
CA GLU A 35 11.42 8.07 1.11
C GLU A 35 10.45 8.56 0.04
N VAL A 36 9.29 7.92 -0.08
CA VAL A 36 8.32 8.24 -1.14
C VAL A 36 7.51 9.49 -0.82
N PHE A 37 6.94 9.58 0.38
CA PHE A 37 5.99 10.65 0.71
C PHE A 37 6.67 11.86 1.34
N VAL A 38 7.52 11.67 2.32
CA VAL A 38 8.17 12.79 3.01
C VAL A 38 9.24 13.41 2.12
N ARG A 39 10.20 12.63 1.66
CA ARG A 39 11.29 13.12 0.83
C ARG A 39 10.89 13.33 -0.63
N GLY A 40 10.09 12.40 -1.18
CA GLY A 40 9.71 12.44 -2.59
C GLY A 40 8.60 13.41 -2.92
N GLN A 41 7.63 13.61 -2.02
CA GLN A 41 6.45 14.46 -2.27
C GLN A 41 6.32 15.63 -1.30
N GLY A 42 7.23 15.78 -0.35
CA GLY A 42 7.20 16.88 0.61
C GLY A 42 6.07 16.79 1.65
N VAL A 43 5.49 15.62 1.83
CA VAL A 43 4.46 15.39 2.88
C VAL A 43 5.12 15.47 4.25
N SER A 44 4.49 16.17 5.21
CA SER A 44 5.06 16.23 6.56
C SER A 44 5.02 14.85 7.22
N GLU A 45 6.03 14.56 8.06
CA GLU A 45 6.08 13.29 8.80
C GLU A 45 4.85 13.10 9.68
N ALA A 46 4.34 14.16 10.28
CA ALA A 46 3.16 14.10 11.15
C ALA A 46 1.90 13.65 10.39
N ILE A 47 1.80 13.98 9.10
CA ILE A 47 0.65 13.56 8.27
C ILE A 47 0.81 12.09 7.88
N ASP A 48 2.00 11.67 7.45
CA ASP A 48 2.23 10.28 7.03
C ASP A 48 2.22 9.33 8.23
N PHE A 49 2.89 9.69 9.31
CA PHE A 49 2.93 8.92 10.56
C PHE A 49 1.85 9.41 11.52
N ASP A 50 0.63 8.99 11.26
CA ASP A 50 -0.59 9.46 11.95
C ASP A 50 -0.94 8.69 13.23
N GLY A 51 -0.07 7.77 13.66
CA GLY A 51 -0.28 6.95 14.85
C GLY A 51 -1.20 5.75 14.64
N LYS A 52 -1.69 5.51 13.44
CA LYS A 52 -2.65 4.43 13.16
C LYS A 52 -1.98 3.10 12.78
N ASP A 53 -0.68 3.10 12.55
CA ASP A 53 0.04 1.91 12.07
C ASP A 53 -0.18 0.64 12.92
N PRO A 54 -0.21 0.71 14.26
CA PRO A 54 -0.41 -0.50 15.07
C PRO A 54 -1.74 -1.21 14.82
N ASP A 55 -2.78 -0.46 14.44
CA ASP A 55 -4.13 -0.99 14.22
C ASP A 55 -4.41 -1.37 12.77
N CYS A 56 -3.44 -1.16 11.91
CA CYS A 56 -3.57 -1.42 10.48
C CYS A 56 -2.83 -2.69 10.06
N GLY A 57 -3.27 -3.27 8.93
CA GLY A 57 -2.47 -4.25 8.20
C GLY A 57 -1.44 -3.57 7.33
N HIS A 58 -0.31 -4.23 7.10
CA HIS A 58 0.77 -3.72 6.25
C HIS A 58 1.28 -4.81 5.32
N LEU A 59 1.39 -4.48 4.04
CA LEU A 59 2.13 -5.31 3.09
C LEU A 59 3.52 -4.73 2.89
N LEU A 60 4.49 -5.62 2.80
CA LEU A 60 5.88 -5.29 2.50
C LEU A 60 6.36 -6.17 1.34
N LEU A 61 6.89 -5.55 0.31
CA LEU A 61 7.53 -6.26 -0.81
C LEU A 61 9.03 -6.21 -0.64
N LEU A 62 9.65 -7.39 -0.60
CA LEU A 62 11.09 -7.57 -0.60
C LEU A 62 11.52 -8.12 -1.96
N ILE A 63 12.56 -7.55 -2.52
CA ILE A 63 13.27 -8.10 -3.69
C ILE A 63 14.66 -8.50 -3.19
N GLY A 64 14.88 -9.82 -3.06
CA GLY A 64 16.00 -10.30 -2.26
C GLY A 64 15.83 -9.83 -0.82
N ASP A 65 16.81 -9.14 -0.29
CA ASP A 65 16.79 -8.57 1.07
C ASP A 65 16.35 -7.12 1.12
N GLU A 66 16.05 -6.50 -0.03
CA GLU A 66 15.75 -5.08 -0.11
C GLU A 66 14.24 -4.83 -0.05
N ALA A 67 13.81 -3.95 0.86
CA ALA A 67 12.44 -3.51 0.98
C ALA A 67 12.16 -2.44 -0.08
N VAL A 68 11.22 -2.71 -0.99
CA VAL A 68 11.01 -1.85 -2.15
C VAL A 68 9.61 -1.24 -2.25
N GLY A 69 8.62 -1.83 -1.59
CA GLY A 69 7.25 -1.33 -1.66
C GLY A 69 6.41 -1.72 -0.46
N THR A 70 5.32 -0.97 -0.24
CA THR A 70 4.42 -1.19 0.90
C THR A 70 3.01 -0.71 0.59
N VAL A 71 2.03 -1.23 1.32
CA VAL A 71 0.63 -0.78 1.36
C VAL A 71 0.15 -0.88 2.79
N ARG A 72 -0.58 0.12 3.27
CA ARG A 72 -1.30 0.04 4.53
C ARG A 72 -2.76 -0.28 4.26
N ILE A 73 -3.31 -1.23 5.01
CA ILE A 73 -4.69 -1.70 4.89
C ILE A 73 -5.42 -1.32 6.17
N ARG A 74 -6.39 -0.42 6.08
CA ARG A 74 -7.08 0.12 7.24
C ARG A 74 -8.59 -0.05 7.12
N VAL A 75 -9.20 -0.64 8.14
CA VAL A 75 -10.66 -0.78 8.22
C VAL A 75 -11.24 0.55 8.72
N THR A 76 -12.25 1.05 8.00
CA THR A 76 -12.96 2.29 8.33
C THR A 76 -14.46 2.03 8.33
N GLU A 77 -15.26 3.02 8.73
CA GLU A 77 -16.72 2.93 8.65
C GLU A 77 -17.22 2.72 7.22
N LYS A 78 -16.50 3.24 6.24
CA LYS A 78 -16.86 3.14 4.82
C LYS A 78 -16.50 1.78 4.22
N GLY A 79 -15.56 1.06 4.81
CA GLY A 79 -15.06 -0.21 4.29
C GLY A 79 -13.57 -0.36 4.56
N THR A 80 -12.87 -1.07 3.70
CA THR A 80 -11.42 -1.22 3.79
C THR A 80 -10.74 -0.21 2.88
N LYS A 81 -9.93 0.65 3.47
CA LYS A 81 -9.12 1.64 2.74
C LYS A 81 -7.73 1.10 2.50
N LEU A 82 -7.31 1.09 1.26
CA LEU A 82 -5.91 0.88 0.90
C LEU A 82 -5.24 2.24 0.81
N GLU A 83 -4.17 2.43 1.55
CA GLU A 83 -3.50 3.72 1.64
C GLU A 83 -2.00 3.54 1.84
N ARG A 84 -1.25 4.63 1.77
CA ARG A 84 0.22 4.61 1.87
C ARG A 84 0.83 3.61 0.90
N ILE A 85 0.29 3.56 -0.32
CA ILE A 85 0.78 2.71 -1.40
C ILE A 85 2.03 3.37 -1.95
N ALA A 86 3.17 2.70 -1.81
CA ALA A 86 4.45 3.31 -2.15
C ALA A 86 5.43 2.28 -2.69
N VAL A 87 6.14 2.66 -3.76
CA VAL A 87 7.26 1.90 -4.32
C VAL A 87 8.43 2.86 -4.44
N LEU A 88 9.62 2.43 -4.00
CA LEU A 88 10.84 3.23 -4.13
C LEU A 88 11.07 3.61 -5.60
N SER A 89 11.54 4.83 -5.85
CA SER A 89 11.69 5.39 -7.20
C SER A 89 12.53 4.51 -8.13
N THR A 90 13.57 3.88 -7.61
CA THR A 90 14.45 2.99 -8.39
C THR A 90 13.79 1.70 -8.83
N TYR A 91 12.65 1.36 -8.24
CA TYR A 91 11.89 0.13 -8.57
C TYR A 91 10.59 0.40 -9.30
N ARG A 92 10.33 1.64 -9.70
CA ARG A 92 9.13 1.99 -10.49
C ARG A 92 9.26 1.49 -11.92
N GLY A 93 8.10 1.28 -12.57
CA GLY A 93 8.07 0.78 -13.93
C GLY A 93 8.23 -0.73 -14.06
N LEU A 94 8.28 -1.46 -12.96
CA LEU A 94 8.44 -2.92 -12.90
C LEU A 94 7.18 -3.64 -12.43
N HIS A 95 6.04 -2.96 -12.40
CA HIS A 95 4.74 -3.50 -11.99
C HIS A 95 4.64 -3.92 -10.51
N TYR A 96 5.53 -3.43 -9.65
CA TYR A 96 5.48 -3.76 -8.20
C TYR A 96 4.32 -3.09 -7.49
N GLY A 97 3.93 -1.89 -7.90
CA GLY A 97 2.74 -1.23 -7.38
C GLY A 97 1.48 -2.04 -7.67
N GLU A 98 1.34 -2.53 -8.90
CA GLU A 98 0.24 -3.41 -9.30
C GLU A 98 0.22 -4.69 -8.46
N LEU A 99 1.36 -5.34 -8.30
CA LEU A 99 1.50 -6.54 -7.48
C LEU A 99 1.00 -6.30 -6.05
N LEU A 100 1.45 -5.21 -5.43
CA LEU A 100 1.07 -4.87 -4.06
C LEU A 100 -0.42 -4.59 -3.91
N VAL A 101 -1.03 -3.84 -4.82
CA VAL A 101 -2.46 -3.56 -4.78
C VAL A 101 -3.28 -4.84 -4.97
N ARG A 102 -2.87 -5.72 -5.89
CA ARG A 102 -3.54 -7.01 -6.08
C ARG A 102 -3.45 -7.90 -4.84
N CYS A 103 -2.30 -7.93 -4.19
CA CYS A 103 -2.15 -8.64 -2.91
C CYS A 103 -3.06 -8.06 -1.84
N ALA A 104 -3.13 -6.73 -1.74
CA ALA A 104 -4.00 -6.06 -0.77
C ALA A 104 -5.48 -6.37 -1.02
N LEU A 105 -5.90 -6.39 -2.28
CA LEU A 105 -7.29 -6.73 -2.65
C LEU A 105 -7.65 -8.17 -2.27
N SER A 106 -6.70 -9.09 -2.28
CA SER A 106 -6.94 -10.48 -1.87
C SER A 106 -7.13 -10.64 -0.36
N ILE A 107 -6.62 -9.70 0.42
CA ILE A 107 -6.68 -9.69 1.89
C ILE A 107 -7.89 -8.90 2.39
N ALA A 108 -8.22 -7.81 1.72
CA ALA A 108 -9.26 -6.87 2.15
C ALA A 108 -10.64 -7.52 2.17
N HIS A 109 -11.44 -7.17 3.17
CA HIS A 109 -12.82 -7.63 3.32
C HIS A 109 -13.79 -6.45 3.17
N GLY A 110 -14.99 -6.76 2.63
CA GLY A 110 -16.04 -5.79 2.41
C GLY A 110 -15.72 -4.82 1.27
N PRO A 111 -16.40 -3.67 1.22
CA PRO A 111 -16.11 -2.66 0.21
C PRO A 111 -14.68 -2.15 0.33
N VAL A 112 -13.99 -2.00 -0.79
CA VAL A 112 -12.61 -1.48 -0.84
C VAL A 112 -12.60 -0.16 -1.57
N TYR A 113 -11.90 0.82 -1.01
CA TYR A 113 -11.73 2.13 -1.63
C TYR A 113 -10.32 2.69 -1.39
N ILE A 114 -9.99 3.68 -2.18
CA ILE A 114 -8.73 4.42 -2.09
C ILE A 114 -9.00 5.91 -2.22
N HIS A 115 -8.10 6.72 -1.66
CA HIS A 115 -7.99 8.14 -2.00
C HIS A 115 -6.82 8.26 -2.97
N ALA A 116 -7.12 8.24 -4.27
CA ALA A 116 -6.10 8.26 -5.30
C ALA A 116 -5.64 9.68 -5.60
N GLN A 117 -4.33 9.91 -5.59
CA GLN A 117 -3.80 11.15 -6.15
C GLN A 117 -4.25 11.24 -7.62
N ILE A 118 -4.67 12.43 -8.05
CA ILE A 118 -5.18 12.62 -9.42
C ILE A 118 -4.19 12.13 -10.47
N GLN A 119 -2.91 12.37 -10.26
CA GLN A 119 -1.86 11.89 -11.18
C GLN A 119 -1.77 10.36 -11.26
N SER A 120 -2.32 9.63 -10.30
CA SER A 120 -2.27 8.17 -10.24
C SER A 120 -3.59 7.50 -10.66
N GLU A 121 -4.62 8.26 -11.02
CA GLU A 121 -5.93 7.69 -11.40
C GLU A 121 -5.82 6.66 -12.51
N GLY A 122 -5.04 6.94 -13.54
CA GLY A 122 -4.87 6.03 -14.68
C GLY A 122 -4.31 4.67 -14.25
N PHE A 123 -3.39 4.67 -13.28
CA PHE A 123 -2.85 3.44 -12.72
C PHE A 123 -3.95 2.60 -12.06
N TYR A 124 -4.78 3.23 -11.22
CA TYR A 124 -5.85 2.51 -10.54
C TYR A 124 -6.99 2.10 -11.48
N GLN A 125 -7.30 2.92 -12.48
CA GLN A 125 -8.30 2.55 -13.50
C GLN A 125 -7.89 1.29 -14.26
N LYS A 126 -6.62 1.16 -14.61
CA LYS A 126 -6.11 -0.05 -15.28
C LYS A 126 -6.23 -1.30 -14.40
N LEU A 127 -6.16 -1.14 -13.09
CA LEU A 127 -6.36 -2.24 -12.14
C LEU A 127 -7.82 -2.65 -12.01
N GLY A 128 -8.75 -1.78 -12.36
CA GLY A 128 -10.19 -2.03 -12.26
C GLY A 128 -10.93 -1.16 -11.27
N PHE A 129 -10.26 -0.19 -10.62
CA PHE A 129 -10.94 0.79 -9.78
C PHE A 129 -11.73 1.78 -10.63
N VAL A 130 -12.83 2.27 -10.06
CA VAL A 130 -13.66 3.31 -10.70
C VAL A 130 -13.83 4.49 -9.75
N ALA A 131 -13.95 5.69 -10.30
CA ALA A 131 -14.21 6.88 -9.49
C ALA A 131 -15.56 6.76 -8.81
N GLU A 132 -15.63 7.09 -7.51
CA GLU A 132 -16.88 7.12 -6.76
C GLU A 132 -17.79 8.23 -7.29
N ASP A 133 -17.21 9.40 -7.53
CA ASP A 133 -17.84 10.55 -8.16
C ASP A 133 -16.76 11.44 -8.80
N GLN A 134 -17.12 12.63 -9.27
CA GLN A 134 -16.16 13.53 -9.91
C GLN A 134 -15.50 14.51 -8.92
N SER A 135 -15.83 14.42 -7.63
CA SER A 135 -15.29 15.32 -6.62
C SER A 135 -13.79 15.18 -6.46
N ILE A 136 -13.11 16.30 -6.29
CA ILE A 136 -11.69 16.38 -5.99
C ILE A 136 -11.53 17.00 -4.60
N PHE A 137 -10.68 16.42 -3.79
CA PHE A 137 -10.35 16.96 -2.47
C PHE A 137 -8.84 16.93 -2.28
N TYR A 138 -8.37 17.66 -1.27
CA TYR A 138 -6.93 17.81 -1.03
C TYR A 138 -6.53 17.10 0.26
N GLU A 139 -5.51 16.27 0.19
CA GLU A 139 -4.81 15.68 1.34
C GLU A 139 -3.33 16.00 1.19
N ALA A 140 -2.70 16.51 2.26
CA ALA A 140 -1.29 16.95 2.23
C ALA A 140 -1.00 17.90 1.05
N ASN A 141 -1.96 18.78 0.72
CA ASN A 141 -1.89 19.72 -0.40
C ASN A 141 -1.80 19.07 -1.79
N ILE A 142 -2.15 17.81 -1.90
CA ILE A 142 -2.15 17.05 -3.16
C ILE A 142 -3.61 16.75 -3.54
N PRO A 143 -4.03 17.01 -4.80
CA PRO A 143 -5.39 16.70 -5.22
C PRO A 143 -5.64 15.20 -5.32
N HIS A 144 -6.77 14.75 -4.80
CA HIS A 144 -7.19 13.35 -4.75
C HIS A 144 -8.62 13.17 -5.23
N ARG A 145 -8.95 11.96 -5.61
CA ARG A 145 -10.31 11.52 -5.88
C ARG A 145 -10.53 10.16 -5.22
N THR A 146 -11.73 9.95 -4.66
CA THR A 146 -12.08 8.63 -4.13
C THR A 146 -12.37 7.68 -5.27
N MET A 147 -11.72 6.52 -5.25
CA MET A 147 -11.96 5.44 -6.18
C MET A 147 -12.37 4.19 -5.42
N ILE A 148 -13.27 3.41 -6.00
CA ILE A 148 -13.79 2.19 -5.38
C ILE A 148 -13.43 0.97 -6.22
N TRP A 149 -13.27 -0.16 -5.53
CA TRP A 149 -13.12 -1.47 -6.14
C TRP A 149 -14.51 -2.07 -6.32
N PRO A 150 -15.00 -2.23 -7.57
CA PRO A 150 -16.39 -2.64 -7.82
C PRO A 150 -16.62 -4.14 -7.74
N HIS A 151 -15.57 -4.92 -7.45
CA HIS A 151 -15.64 -6.38 -7.39
C HIS A 151 -15.69 -6.85 -5.94
N GLU A 152 -16.18 -8.06 -5.71
CA GLU A 152 -16.31 -8.60 -4.34
C GLU A 152 -14.99 -9.12 -3.80
N GLU A 153 -14.18 -9.77 -4.65
CA GLU A 153 -12.93 -10.41 -4.23
C GLU A 153 -11.78 -10.11 -5.17
N GLY A 154 -10.59 -10.06 -4.61
CA GLY A 154 -9.35 -10.03 -5.37
C GLY A 154 -8.62 -11.37 -5.27
N VAL A 155 -7.79 -11.67 -6.25
CA VAL A 155 -6.95 -12.87 -6.28
C VAL A 155 -5.49 -12.46 -6.13
N ALA A 156 -4.80 -13.05 -5.14
CA ALA A 156 -3.39 -12.78 -4.93
C ALA A 156 -2.57 -13.29 -6.13
N PRO A 157 -1.73 -12.43 -6.73
CA PRO A 157 -0.89 -12.82 -7.88
C PRO A 157 0.31 -13.68 -7.47
N CYS A 158 0.59 -13.81 -6.19
CA CYS A 158 1.70 -14.59 -5.66
C CYS A 158 1.40 -15.00 -4.22
N PRO A 159 2.17 -15.96 -3.65
CA PRO A 159 2.04 -16.30 -2.24
C PRO A 159 2.32 -15.10 -1.33
N ILE A 160 1.57 -15.01 -0.23
CA ILE A 160 1.74 -13.98 0.79
C ILE A 160 2.16 -14.67 2.09
N THR A 161 3.25 -14.22 2.67
CA THR A 161 3.80 -14.77 3.91
C THR A 161 3.31 -13.97 5.10
N ILE A 162 2.73 -14.65 6.09
CA ILE A 162 2.36 -14.03 7.36
C ILE A 162 3.39 -14.49 8.39
N PRO A 163 4.24 -13.58 8.93
CA PRO A 163 5.23 -13.95 9.92
C PRO A 163 4.59 -14.45 11.20
N SER A 164 5.17 -15.44 11.80
CA SER A 164 4.69 -15.99 13.07
C SER A 164 5.48 -15.46 14.26
#